data_00882a384004b621fb1f6fe8af71bffe
#
_entry.id   00882a384004b621fb1f6fe8af71bffe
#
_cell.length_a   1.000
_cell.length_b   1.000
_cell.length_c   1.000
_cell.angle_alpha   90.00
_cell.angle_beta   90.00
_cell.angle_gamma   90.00
#
_symmetry.space_group_name_H-M   'P 1'
#
loop_
_entity.id
_entity.type
_entity.pdbx_description
1 polymer ?
#
loop_
_entity_poly.entity_id
_entity_poly.type
_entity_poly.pdbx_seq_one_letter_code
_entity_poly.pdbx_strand_id
1 'polypeptide(L)'
;MITLLSTSDTDLLSAQAATHVEDVHYQYANPNLLTEQTLAQLVDTTDVFVVRLLGGKRAWEWGLDALLASKKPLVVVSGELAVDAELTDLSTVPAGVVTTAHTYLAEGGKQNLVNLHNFLSDTVLLTGLGFEAPSHMPIWGHLEDGTWDAGADAPRVGIVYYRAQHLAGNTNYVHALADALVARGATAVPIFAASLRQAEPELLAELATCDALITTVLAAGGTKPASVGAGGDDEAWDVAELAALDIPIIQGLALTNSRAEWEESDEGLSPRDVASQIAVPEFDGRLITVPFSFKEYNAEGLITYVPDPERCARLAGIAYRHARLRHIPNGEKKLVLMFSAYPTKHARIGNAVGLDTPLSALRVLR
;
A
#
# COMPACT_ATOMS: atom_id res chain seq x y z
N MET A 1 -9.47 -16.81 -25.31
CA MET A 1 -9.09 -15.53 -24.66
C MET A 1 -9.86 -15.37 -23.36
N ILE A 2 -9.17 -15.15 -22.24
CA ILE A 2 -9.77 -14.87 -20.93
C ILE A 2 -9.66 -13.36 -20.65
N THR A 3 -10.77 -12.75 -20.23
CA THR A 3 -10.80 -11.33 -19.89
C THR A 3 -11.01 -11.13 -18.40
N LEU A 4 -10.03 -10.51 -17.73
CA LEU A 4 -10.13 -10.10 -16.34
C LEU A 4 -10.59 -8.65 -16.24
N LEU A 5 -11.75 -8.45 -15.63
CA LEU A 5 -12.28 -7.13 -15.29
C LEU A 5 -12.18 -6.95 -13.78
N SER A 6 -11.31 -6.05 -13.32
CA SER A 6 -11.13 -5.81 -11.90
C SER A 6 -11.09 -4.32 -11.56
N THR A 7 -11.74 -3.95 -10.46
CA THR A 7 -11.63 -2.61 -9.87
C THR A 7 -10.32 -2.39 -9.11
N SER A 8 -9.48 -3.43 -9.02
CA SER A 8 -8.17 -3.38 -8.36
C SER A 8 -7.04 -3.27 -9.40
N ASP A 9 -6.29 -2.19 -9.37
CA ASP A 9 -5.12 -1.99 -10.24
C ASP A 9 -4.08 -3.11 -10.04
N THR A 10 -3.96 -3.66 -8.82
CA THR A 10 -3.01 -4.73 -8.51
C THR A 10 -3.34 -6.05 -9.19
N ASP A 11 -4.63 -6.37 -9.36
CA ASP A 11 -5.05 -7.56 -10.11
C ASP A 11 -4.70 -7.42 -11.60
N LEU A 12 -4.94 -6.23 -12.16
CA LEU A 12 -4.65 -5.94 -13.57
C LEU A 12 -3.14 -6.00 -13.86
N LEU A 13 -2.32 -5.46 -12.96
CA LEU A 13 -0.86 -5.56 -13.06
C LEU A 13 -0.37 -7.00 -12.93
N SER A 14 -0.97 -7.78 -12.03
CA SER A 14 -0.64 -9.20 -11.88
C SER A 14 -1.04 -10.01 -13.12
N ALA A 15 -2.19 -9.70 -13.73
CA ALA A 15 -2.62 -10.31 -15.00
C ALA A 15 -1.68 -9.90 -16.15
N GLN A 16 -1.29 -8.63 -16.24
CA GLN A 16 -0.28 -8.18 -17.20
C GLN A 16 1.04 -8.95 -17.05
N ALA A 17 1.55 -9.06 -15.81
CA ALA A 17 2.76 -9.85 -15.55
C ALA A 17 2.62 -11.33 -15.92
N ALA A 18 1.42 -11.92 -15.79
CA ALA A 18 1.13 -13.28 -16.19
C ALA A 18 1.18 -13.48 -17.71
N THR A 19 0.81 -12.47 -18.52
CA THR A 19 0.87 -12.56 -19.99
C THR A 19 2.28 -12.70 -20.57
N HIS A 20 3.33 -12.50 -19.76
CA HIS A 20 4.70 -12.77 -20.16
C HIS A 20 5.08 -14.26 -20.09
N VAL A 21 4.17 -15.12 -19.63
CA VAL A 21 4.33 -16.58 -19.64
C VAL A 21 3.75 -17.13 -20.94
N GLU A 22 4.45 -18.06 -21.58
CA GLU A 22 4.00 -18.73 -22.79
C GLU A 22 2.61 -19.36 -22.59
N ASP A 23 1.74 -19.26 -23.60
CA ASP A 23 0.35 -19.74 -23.60
C ASP A 23 -0.64 -19.03 -22.64
N VAL A 24 -0.20 -18.01 -21.90
CA VAL A 24 -1.08 -17.22 -21.02
C VAL A 24 -1.49 -15.92 -21.72
N HIS A 25 -2.78 -15.82 -22.05
CA HIS A 25 -3.33 -14.68 -22.78
C HIS A 25 -4.53 -14.06 -22.06
N TYR A 26 -4.28 -12.98 -21.32
CA TYR A 26 -5.32 -12.15 -20.72
C TYR A 26 -5.60 -10.92 -21.56
N GLN A 27 -6.88 -10.58 -21.69
CA GLN A 27 -7.34 -9.20 -21.78
C GLN A 27 -7.68 -8.73 -20.36
N TYR A 28 -7.43 -7.46 -20.04
CA TYR A 28 -7.73 -6.93 -18.72
C TYR A 28 -8.16 -5.47 -18.83
N ALA A 29 -9.12 -5.07 -17.99
CA ALA A 29 -9.59 -3.69 -17.89
C ALA A 29 -10.17 -3.37 -16.51
N ASN A 30 -10.13 -2.08 -16.15
CA ASN A 30 -10.89 -1.61 -14.99
C ASN A 30 -12.34 -1.31 -15.42
N PRO A 31 -13.34 -1.98 -14.82
CA PRO A 31 -14.76 -1.78 -15.14
C PRO A 31 -15.21 -0.31 -15.11
N ASN A 32 -14.64 0.49 -14.19
CA ASN A 32 -15.00 1.90 -14.04
C ASN A 32 -14.56 2.78 -15.22
N LEU A 33 -13.66 2.28 -16.07
CA LEU A 33 -13.15 2.99 -17.25
C LEU A 33 -13.81 2.51 -18.55
N LEU A 34 -14.68 1.48 -18.49
CA LEU A 34 -15.33 0.92 -19.66
C LEU A 34 -16.58 1.73 -20.04
N THR A 35 -16.80 1.83 -21.34
CA THR A 35 -18.05 2.31 -21.95
C THR A 35 -18.80 1.12 -22.54
N GLU A 36 -20.08 1.29 -22.88
CA GLU A 36 -20.85 0.25 -23.57
C GLU A 36 -20.16 -0.22 -24.84
N GLN A 37 -19.58 0.70 -25.62
CA GLN A 37 -18.89 0.38 -26.87
C GLN A 37 -17.62 -0.46 -26.62
N THR A 38 -16.79 -0.09 -25.64
CA THR A 38 -15.56 -0.84 -25.34
C THR A 38 -15.88 -2.19 -24.71
N LEU A 39 -16.93 -2.29 -23.89
CA LEU A 39 -17.39 -3.57 -23.36
C LEU A 39 -17.89 -4.50 -24.48
N ALA A 40 -18.66 -3.98 -25.46
CA ALA A 40 -19.10 -4.77 -26.61
C ALA A 40 -17.90 -5.34 -27.40
N GLN A 41 -16.86 -4.55 -27.63
CA GLN A 41 -15.63 -5.02 -28.29
C GLN A 41 -14.94 -6.15 -27.52
N LEU A 42 -14.89 -6.04 -26.18
CA LEU A 42 -14.36 -7.12 -25.32
C LEU A 42 -15.22 -8.38 -25.42
N VAL A 43 -16.54 -8.26 -25.46
CA VAL A 43 -17.45 -9.41 -25.59
C VAL A 43 -17.20 -10.19 -26.89
N ASP A 44 -16.90 -9.51 -28.00
CA ASP A 44 -16.64 -10.16 -29.28
C ASP A 44 -15.36 -11.03 -29.27
N THR A 45 -14.38 -10.66 -28.49
CA THR A 45 -13.06 -11.32 -28.47
C THR A 45 -12.85 -12.27 -27.27
N THR A 46 -13.75 -12.25 -26.29
CA THR A 46 -13.60 -13.01 -25.03
C THR A 46 -14.32 -14.36 -25.11
N ASP A 47 -13.70 -15.40 -24.59
CA ASP A 47 -14.30 -16.72 -24.40
C ASP A 47 -14.80 -16.93 -22.96
N VAL A 48 -14.10 -16.38 -21.96
CA VAL A 48 -14.48 -16.44 -20.53
C VAL A 48 -14.21 -15.09 -19.88
N PHE A 49 -15.20 -14.57 -19.16
CA PHE A 49 -15.04 -13.39 -18.31
C PHE A 49 -14.79 -13.76 -16.87
N VAL A 50 -13.84 -13.04 -16.23
CA VAL A 50 -13.63 -13.04 -14.79
C VAL A 50 -13.82 -11.60 -14.31
N VAL A 51 -14.80 -11.37 -13.45
CA VAL A 51 -15.13 -10.04 -12.92
C VAL A 51 -14.90 -10.03 -11.43
N ARG A 52 -14.02 -9.14 -10.95
CA ARG A 52 -13.74 -8.93 -9.53
C ARG A 52 -14.09 -7.52 -9.12
N LEU A 53 -15.08 -7.36 -8.25
CA LEU A 53 -15.60 -6.07 -7.85
C LEU A 53 -15.42 -5.80 -6.36
N LEU A 54 -14.84 -4.65 -6.03
CA LEU A 54 -14.88 -4.06 -4.71
C LEU A 54 -16.14 -3.21 -4.59
N GLY A 55 -16.90 -3.36 -3.50
CA GLY A 55 -18.15 -2.61 -3.28
C GLY A 55 -19.42 -3.30 -3.80
N GLY A 56 -19.33 -4.59 -4.17
CA GLY A 56 -20.48 -5.41 -4.52
C GLY A 56 -21.07 -5.11 -5.89
N LYS A 57 -22.24 -5.69 -6.20
CA LYS A 57 -22.92 -5.59 -7.49
C LYS A 57 -23.16 -4.14 -7.95
N ARG A 58 -23.51 -3.25 -7.00
CA ARG A 58 -23.82 -1.84 -7.30
C ARG A 58 -22.64 -1.05 -7.85
N ALA A 59 -21.41 -1.54 -7.67
CA ALA A 59 -20.23 -0.87 -8.19
C ALA A 59 -20.19 -0.84 -9.73
N TRP A 60 -20.83 -1.83 -10.41
CA TRP A 60 -20.83 -1.92 -11.89
C TRP A 60 -22.04 -2.68 -12.45
N GLU A 61 -23.26 -2.35 -12.01
CA GLU A 61 -24.49 -3.08 -12.31
C GLU A 61 -24.77 -3.18 -13.82
N TRP A 62 -24.66 -2.07 -14.56
CA TRP A 62 -24.95 -2.04 -16.00
C TRP A 62 -24.05 -3.00 -16.81
N GLY A 63 -22.77 -3.11 -16.42
CA GLY A 63 -21.82 -3.98 -17.11
C GLY A 63 -22.06 -5.44 -16.79
N LEU A 64 -22.43 -5.77 -15.56
CA LEU A 64 -22.82 -7.14 -15.19
C LEU A 64 -24.05 -7.59 -15.97
N ASP A 65 -25.07 -6.73 -16.13
CA ASP A 65 -26.26 -7.03 -16.91
C ASP A 65 -25.91 -7.26 -18.40
N ALA A 66 -25.00 -6.45 -18.96
CA ALA A 66 -24.52 -6.62 -20.31
C ALA A 66 -23.75 -7.93 -20.52
N LEU A 67 -22.90 -8.31 -19.56
CA LEU A 67 -22.16 -9.57 -19.61
C LEU A 67 -23.09 -10.78 -19.48
N LEU A 68 -24.09 -10.74 -18.61
CA LEU A 68 -25.12 -11.79 -18.51
C LEU A 68 -25.89 -11.94 -19.80
N ALA A 69 -26.26 -10.83 -20.46
CA ALA A 69 -26.95 -10.83 -21.74
C ALA A 69 -26.08 -11.42 -22.87
N SER A 70 -24.76 -11.36 -22.79
CA SER A 70 -23.83 -11.91 -23.78
C SER A 70 -23.83 -13.44 -23.85
N LYS A 71 -24.29 -14.11 -22.78
CA LYS A 71 -24.30 -15.58 -22.60
C LYS A 71 -22.89 -16.22 -22.66
N LYS A 72 -21.84 -15.45 -22.50
CA LYS A 72 -20.48 -15.97 -22.36
C LYS A 72 -20.29 -16.58 -20.96
N PRO A 73 -19.43 -17.58 -20.79
CA PRO A 73 -19.02 -18.04 -19.47
C PRO A 73 -18.53 -16.89 -18.62
N LEU A 74 -19.10 -16.77 -17.40
CA LEU A 74 -18.88 -15.62 -16.52
C LEU A 74 -18.60 -16.12 -15.10
N VAL A 75 -17.49 -15.65 -14.54
CA VAL A 75 -17.10 -15.77 -13.14
C VAL A 75 -17.21 -14.40 -12.52
N VAL A 76 -18.01 -14.23 -11.45
CA VAL A 76 -18.16 -12.96 -10.72
C VAL A 76 -17.81 -13.20 -9.26
N VAL A 77 -16.84 -12.46 -8.74
CA VAL A 77 -16.32 -12.62 -7.38
C VAL A 77 -16.12 -11.28 -6.68
N SER A 78 -16.08 -11.34 -5.35
CA SER A 78 -15.79 -10.20 -4.50
C SER A 78 -14.34 -9.70 -4.66
N GLY A 79 -14.15 -8.39 -4.57
CA GLY A 79 -12.83 -7.76 -4.38
C GLY A 79 -12.25 -7.99 -2.98
N GLU A 80 -13.09 -8.33 -2.02
CA GLU A 80 -12.70 -8.66 -0.64
C GLU A 80 -12.21 -10.12 -0.52
N LEU A 81 -11.59 -10.45 0.62
CA LEU A 81 -11.26 -11.83 0.96
C LEU A 81 -12.51 -12.67 1.23
N ALA A 82 -13.55 -12.05 1.79
CA ALA A 82 -14.83 -12.69 2.06
C ALA A 82 -15.61 -12.88 0.75
N VAL A 83 -16.26 -14.02 0.65
CA VAL A 83 -17.16 -14.34 -0.48
C VAL A 83 -18.43 -13.50 -0.36
N ASP A 84 -18.80 -12.85 -1.47
CA ASP A 84 -20.07 -12.14 -1.62
C ASP A 84 -21.03 -13.05 -2.39
N ALA A 85 -22.11 -13.49 -1.71
CA ALA A 85 -23.08 -14.43 -2.28
C ALA A 85 -23.84 -13.78 -3.46
N GLU A 86 -24.19 -12.49 -3.39
CA GLU A 86 -24.91 -11.79 -4.46
C GLU A 86 -24.08 -11.74 -5.74
N LEU A 87 -22.77 -11.46 -5.64
CA LEU A 87 -21.87 -11.50 -6.78
C LEU A 87 -21.67 -12.92 -7.30
N THR A 88 -21.45 -13.88 -6.41
CA THR A 88 -21.21 -15.27 -6.77
C THR A 88 -22.39 -15.86 -7.55
N ASP A 89 -23.62 -15.55 -7.16
CA ASP A 89 -24.86 -16.01 -7.80
C ASP A 89 -25.03 -15.49 -9.24
N LEU A 90 -24.31 -14.44 -9.63
CA LEU A 90 -24.29 -13.93 -11.03
C LEU A 90 -23.39 -14.77 -11.94
N SER A 91 -22.56 -15.64 -11.39
CA SER A 91 -21.69 -16.50 -12.19
C SER A 91 -22.48 -17.54 -12.98
N THR A 92 -22.05 -17.81 -14.22
CA THR A 92 -22.72 -18.78 -15.10
C THR A 92 -21.96 -20.12 -15.20
N VAL A 93 -20.85 -20.27 -14.50
CA VAL A 93 -20.04 -21.48 -14.39
C VAL A 93 -20.32 -22.22 -13.08
N PRO A 94 -19.92 -23.51 -12.92
CA PRO A 94 -20.15 -24.25 -11.69
C PRO A 94 -19.56 -23.57 -10.44
N ALA A 95 -20.24 -23.65 -9.29
CA ALA A 95 -19.82 -22.98 -8.05
C ALA A 95 -18.39 -23.33 -7.62
N GLY A 96 -17.92 -24.57 -7.84
CA GLY A 96 -16.54 -24.96 -7.55
C GLY A 96 -15.51 -24.19 -8.38
N VAL A 97 -15.84 -23.86 -9.63
CA VAL A 97 -14.98 -23.04 -10.49
C VAL A 97 -14.92 -21.62 -9.95
N VAL A 98 -16.05 -21.04 -9.52
CA VAL A 98 -16.13 -19.70 -8.95
C VAL A 98 -15.30 -19.59 -7.66
N THR A 99 -15.46 -20.56 -6.75
CA THR A 99 -14.72 -20.59 -5.49
C THR A 99 -13.22 -20.69 -5.71
N THR A 100 -12.77 -21.57 -6.61
CA THR A 100 -11.34 -21.71 -6.92
C THR A 100 -10.79 -20.47 -7.59
N ALA A 101 -11.51 -19.86 -8.52
CA ALA A 101 -11.11 -18.59 -9.15
C ALA A 101 -11.01 -17.44 -8.13
N HIS A 102 -11.96 -17.35 -7.18
CA HIS A 102 -11.87 -16.40 -6.08
C HIS A 102 -10.61 -16.61 -5.23
N THR A 103 -10.26 -17.86 -4.91
CA THR A 103 -9.05 -18.17 -4.12
C THR A 103 -7.78 -17.73 -4.84
N TYR A 104 -7.62 -18.02 -6.16
CA TYR A 104 -6.48 -17.54 -6.93
C TYR A 104 -6.34 -16.01 -6.88
N LEU A 105 -7.45 -15.29 -7.04
CA LEU A 105 -7.46 -13.83 -7.00
C LEU A 105 -7.23 -13.26 -5.60
N ALA A 106 -7.74 -13.92 -4.56
CA ALA A 106 -7.53 -13.52 -3.17
C ALA A 106 -6.07 -13.68 -2.73
N GLU A 107 -5.44 -14.79 -3.12
CA GLU A 107 -3.99 -14.98 -2.90
C GLU A 107 -3.16 -14.02 -3.76
N GLY A 108 -3.56 -13.82 -5.01
CA GLY A 108 -2.93 -12.86 -5.93
C GLY A 108 -1.54 -13.27 -6.40
N GLY A 109 -0.88 -12.34 -7.09
CA GLY A 109 0.47 -12.54 -7.62
C GLY A 109 0.50 -13.24 -8.98
N LYS A 110 1.62 -13.03 -9.70
CA LYS A 110 1.81 -13.50 -11.08
C LYS A 110 1.50 -14.99 -11.23
N GLN A 111 2.05 -15.86 -10.36
CA GLN A 111 1.91 -17.31 -10.50
C GLN A 111 0.46 -17.79 -10.29
N ASN A 112 -0.24 -17.21 -9.32
CA ASN A 112 -1.66 -17.51 -9.13
C ASN A 112 -2.50 -17.05 -10.34
N LEU A 113 -2.16 -15.93 -10.99
CA LEU A 113 -2.86 -15.48 -12.20
C LEU A 113 -2.53 -16.37 -13.41
N VAL A 114 -1.31 -16.90 -13.55
CA VAL A 114 -0.97 -17.94 -14.55
C VAL A 114 -1.84 -19.18 -14.34
N ASN A 115 -1.88 -19.68 -13.12
CA ASN A 115 -2.66 -20.88 -12.78
C ASN A 115 -4.18 -20.64 -12.88
N LEU A 116 -4.69 -19.44 -12.58
CA LEU A 116 -6.08 -19.07 -12.83
C LEU A 116 -6.44 -19.13 -14.31
N HIS A 117 -5.55 -18.59 -15.17
CA HIS A 117 -5.75 -18.68 -16.63
C HIS A 117 -5.85 -20.13 -17.08
N ASN A 118 -4.88 -20.96 -16.70
CA ASN A 118 -4.84 -22.36 -17.09
C ASN A 118 -6.02 -23.14 -16.50
N PHE A 119 -6.38 -22.90 -15.22
CA PHE A 119 -7.53 -23.49 -14.56
C PHE A 119 -8.84 -23.22 -15.31
N LEU A 120 -9.09 -21.96 -15.72
CA LEU A 120 -10.28 -21.60 -16.47
C LEU A 120 -10.24 -22.16 -17.89
N SER A 121 -9.06 -22.16 -18.53
CA SER A 121 -8.87 -22.76 -19.84
C SER A 121 -9.20 -24.26 -19.82
N ASP A 122 -8.79 -24.98 -18.80
CA ASP A 122 -9.05 -26.41 -18.69
C ASP A 122 -10.47 -26.77 -18.23
N THR A 123 -11.00 -26.03 -17.24
CA THR A 123 -12.30 -26.37 -16.64
C THR A 123 -13.49 -25.81 -17.41
N VAL A 124 -13.32 -24.68 -18.13
CA VAL A 124 -14.39 -24.02 -18.87
C VAL A 124 -14.23 -24.19 -20.39
N LEU A 125 -12.99 -24.10 -20.91
CA LEU A 125 -12.70 -24.18 -22.36
C LEU A 125 -12.18 -25.56 -22.78
N LEU A 126 -11.85 -26.46 -21.85
CA LEU A 126 -11.41 -27.84 -22.06
C LEU A 126 -10.12 -27.96 -22.93
N THR A 127 -9.14 -27.11 -22.64
CA THR A 127 -7.90 -27.00 -23.45
C THR A 127 -6.82 -28.04 -23.05
N GLY A 128 -6.71 -28.41 -21.78
CA GLY A 128 -5.71 -29.38 -21.29
C GLY A 128 -4.31 -28.79 -21.08
N LEU A 129 -4.19 -27.50 -20.72
CA LEU A 129 -2.92 -26.83 -20.42
C LEU A 129 -2.27 -27.34 -19.13
N GLY A 130 -3.09 -27.81 -18.17
CA GLY A 130 -2.66 -28.15 -16.82
C GLY A 130 -2.53 -26.91 -15.93
N PHE A 131 -2.88 -27.05 -14.66
CA PHE A 131 -2.80 -25.99 -13.66
C PHE A 131 -2.40 -26.55 -12.30
N GLU A 132 -1.80 -25.72 -11.45
CA GLU A 132 -1.57 -26.03 -10.05
C GLU A 132 -2.65 -25.38 -9.18
N ALA A 133 -2.93 -25.94 -8.01
CA ALA A 133 -3.85 -25.36 -7.03
C ALA A 133 -3.38 -23.95 -6.61
N PRO A 134 -4.29 -23.07 -6.10
CA PRO A 134 -3.90 -21.77 -5.59
C PRO A 134 -2.79 -21.88 -4.55
N SER A 135 -1.69 -21.15 -4.77
CA SER A 135 -0.58 -21.06 -3.82
C SER A 135 -0.89 -20.04 -2.76
N HIS A 136 -0.72 -20.42 -1.49
CA HIS A 136 -0.81 -19.45 -0.40
C HIS A 136 0.36 -18.48 -0.43
N MET A 137 0.05 -17.19 -0.42
CA MET A 137 1.05 -16.11 -0.40
C MET A 137 1.17 -15.55 1.01
N PRO A 138 2.39 -15.37 1.54
CA PRO A 138 2.58 -14.87 2.88
C PRO A 138 1.92 -13.50 3.06
N ILE A 139 1.41 -13.22 4.27
CA ILE A 139 0.76 -11.95 4.58
C ILE A 139 1.76 -10.82 4.86
N TRP A 140 3.00 -11.18 5.18
CA TRP A 140 4.15 -10.27 5.27
C TRP A 140 5.44 -11.00 4.86
N GLY A 141 6.48 -10.24 4.55
CA GLY A 141 7.80 -10.77 4.19
C GLY A 141 8.72 -9.69 3.64
N HIS A 142 9.89 -10.11 3.18
CA HIS A 142 10.90 -9.22 2.61
C HIS A 142 10.78 -9.12 1.09
N LEU A 143 11.26 -7.99 0.53
CA LEU A 143 11.52 -7.87 -0.90
C LEU A 143 12.87 -8.55 -1.19
N GLU A 144 12.84 -9.63 -2.00
CA GLU A 144 13.99 -10.52 -2.18
C GLU A 144 14.86 -10.18 -3.40
N ASP A 145 14.39 -9.30 -4.29
CA ASP A 145 15.02 -9.00 -5.58
C ASP A 145 16.10 -7.89 -5.51
N GLY A 146 16.63 -7.61 -4.32
CA GLY A 146 17.69 -6.63 -4.10
C GLY A 146 18.49 -6.87 -2.83
N THR A 147 19.65 -6.22 -2.75
CA THR A 147 20.50 -6.21 -1.55
C THR A 147 20.82 -4.76 -1.19
N TRP A 148 20.33 -4.33 -0.04
CA TRP A 148 20.46 -2.95 0.44
C TRP A 148 21.19 -2.88 1.79
N ASP A 149 22.37 -3.52 1.85
CA ASP A 149 23.22 -3.56 3.05
C ASP A 149 24.31 -2.47 2.95
N ALA A 150 24.40 -1.63 3.96
CA ALA A 150 25.44 -0.60 4.11
C ALA A 150 26.54 -0.99 5.13
N GLY A 151 26.49 -2.18 5.67
CA GLY A 151 27.46 -2.74 6.63
C GLY A 151 26.88 -2.90 8.04
N ALA A 152 27.59 -3.68 8.86
CA ALA A 152 27.11 -4.15 10.17
C ALA A 152 26.81 -3.02 11.18
N ASP A 153 27.52 -1.91 11.11
CA ASP A 153 27.34 -0.76 12.01
C ASP A 153 26.40 0.32 11.43
N ALA A 154 25.86 0.10 10.24
CA ALA A 154 24.95 1.05 9.60
C ALA A 154 23.58 1.06 10.29
N PRO A 155 22.95 2.26 10.44
CA PRO A 155 21.59 2.34 10.90
C PRO A 155 20.66 1.55 9.97
N ARG A 156 19.73 0.80 10.56
CA ARG A 156 18.75 -0.01 9.83
C ARG A 156 17.43 0.74 9.69
N VAL A 157 16.94 0.89 8.47
CA VAL A 157 15.68 1.56 8.18
C VAL A 157 14.73 0.61 7.46
N GLY A 158 13.63 0.26 8.12
CA GLY A 158 12.57 -0.55 7.51
C GLY A 158 11.74 0.29 6.53
N ILE A 159 11.34 -0.31 5.41
CA ILE A 159 10.39 0.26 4.45
C ILE A 159 9.17 -0.64 4.41
N VAL A 160 8.08 -0.23 5.08
CA VAL A 160 6.85 -1.03 5.13
C VAL A 160 5.89 -0.58 4.03
N TYR A 161 5.54 -1.52 3.14
CA TYR A 161 4.68 -1.26 1.99
C TYR A 161 3.63 -2.36 1.80
N TYR A 162 2.64 -2.12 0.95
CA TYR A 162 1.51 -3.03 0.80
C TYR A 162 1.88 -4.37 0.14
N ARG A 163 1.42 -5.49 0.73
CA ARG A 163 1.47 -6.82 0.14
C ARG A 163 0.89 -6.84 -1.28
N ALA A 164 -0.22 -6.16 -1.51
CA ALA A 164 -0.83 -6.12 -2.84
C ALA A 164 0.10 -5.53 -3.90
N GLN A 165 0.88 -4.49 -3.56
CA GLN A 165 1.88 -3.92 -4.47
C GLN A 165 3.06 -4.86 -4.71
N HIS A 166 3.48 -5.61 -3.67
CA HIS A 166 4.49 -6.67 -3.81
C HIS A 166 4.05 -7.74 -4.81
N LEU A 167 2.84 -8.28 -4.61
CA LEU A 167 2.29 -9.33 -5.46
C LEU A 167 2.08 -8.89 -6.92
N ALA A 168 1.78 -7.62 -7.13
CA ALA A 168 1.61 -7.03 -8.46
C ALA A 168 2.94 -6.63 -9.13
N GLY A 169 4.08 -6.75 -8.44
CA GLY A 169 5.36 -6.26 -8.95
C GLY A 169 5.46 -4.72 -9.03
N ASN A 170 4.56 -3.99 -8.36
CA ASN A 170 4.54 -2.53 -8.35
C ASN A 170 5.43 -1.99 -7.22
N THR A 171 6.73 -2.29 -7.28
CA THR A 171 7.73 -2.08 -6.22
C THR A 171 8.82 -1.05 -6.58
N ASN A 172 8.77 -0.45 -7.76
CA ASN A 172 9.81 0.49 -8.23
C ASN A 172 10.09 1.63 -7.24
N TYR A 173 9.05 2.15 -6.57
CA TYR A 173 9.21 3.20 -5.58
C TYR A 173 9.89 2.71 -4.28
N VAL A 174 9.73 1.42 -3.95
CA VAL A 174 10.40 0.80 -2.80
C VAL A 174 11.89 0.63 -3.10
N HIS A 175 12.24 0.13 -4.30
CA HIS A 175 13.61 0.01 -4.76
C HIS A 175 14.32 1.37 -4.74
N ALA A 176 13.71 2.39 -5.35
CA ALA A 176 14.31 3.73 -5.40
C ALA A 176 14.53 4.33 -4.01
N LEU A 177 13.61 4.09 -3.07
CA LEU A 177 13.77 4.55 -1.70
C LEU A 177 14.85 3.77 -0.95
N ALA A 178 14.93 2.45 -1.16
CA ALA A 178 15.96 1.60 -0.57
C ALA A 178 17.36 1.98 -1.08
N ASP A 179 17.51 2.21 -2.38
CA ASP A 179 18.75 2.70 -2.99
C ASP A 179 19.16 4.05 -2.42
N ALA A 180 18.20 4.96 -2.23
CA ALA A 180 18.45 6.26 -1.63
C ALA A 180 18.89 6.18 -0.15
N LEU A 181 18.42 5.20 0.61
CA LEU A 181 18.87 4.92 1.98
C LEU A 181 20.31 4.40 2.01
N VAL A 182 20.63 3.43 1.15
CA VAL A 182 22.00 2.89 1.02
C VAL A 182 22.97 4.00 0.60
N ALA A 183 22.58 4.86 -0.34
CA ALA A 183 23.39 6.02 -0.74
C ALA A 183 23.65 7.03 0.41
N ARG A 184 22.85 6.98 1.49
CA ARG A 184 23.05 7.76 2.73
C ARG A 184 23.85 7.01 3.79
N GLY A 185 24.15 5.73 3.60
CA GLY A 185 24.85 4.89 4.55
C GLY A 185 23.93 4.19 5.55
N ALA A 186 22.68 3.95 5.22
CA ALA A 186 21.75 3.11 5.99
C ALA A 186 21.51 1.78 5.29
N THR A 187 21.40 0.71 6.04
CA THR A 187 20.87 -0.56 5.56
C THR A 187 19.35 -0.41 5.43
N ALA A 188 18.80 -0.63 4.23
CA ALA A 188 17.37 -0.63 4.02
C ALA A 188 16.80 -2.05 4.14
N VAL A 189 15.64 -2.16 4.79
CA VAL A 189 14.93 -3.43 5.01
C VAL A 189 13.50 -3.29 4.46
N PRO A 190 13.29 -3.52 3.15
CA PRO A 190 11.96 -3.48 2.57
C PRO A 190 11.13 -4.68 3.02
N ILE A 191 9.97 -4.38 3.64
CA ILE A 191 9.05 -5.36 4.22
C ILE A 191 7.65 -5.10 3.66
N PHE A 192 7.07 -6.08 2.96
CA PHE A 192 5.67 -6.00 2.60
C PHE A 192 4.78 -6.51 3.73
N ALA A 193 3.62 -5.91 3.89
CA ALA A 193 2.61 -6.36 4.85
C ALA A 193 1.20 -6.13 4.31
N ALA A 194 0.28 -7.03 4.65
CA ALA A 194 -1.13 -6.89 4.32
C ALA A 194 -1.77 -5.75 5.13
N SER A 195 -1.38 -5.63 6.39
CA SER A 195 -1.86 -4.59 7.32
C SER A 195 -0.89 -4.47 8.49
N LEU A 196 -0.88 -3.29 9.14
CA LEU A 196 -0.27 -3.10 10.45
C LEU A 196 -1.30 -3.17 11.58
N ARG A 197 -2.58 -3.31 11.25
CA ARG A 197 -3.63 -3.58 12.25
C ARG A 197 -3.55 -5.04 12.66
N GLN A 198 -3.42 -5.30 13.95
CA GLN A 198 -3.26 -6.66 14.47
C GLN A 198 -2.09 -7.38 13.77
N ALA A 199 -0.94 -6.68 13.70
CA ALA A 199 0.28 -7.23 13.11
C ALA A 199 0.70 -8.51 13.84
N GLU A 200 1.18 -9.49 13.08
CA GLU A 200 1.68 -10.73 13.68
C GLU A 200 2.91 -10.48 14.57
N PRO A 201 3.07 -11.23 15.66
CA PRO A 201 4.23 -11.06 16.55
C PRO A 201 5.57 -11.16 15.82
N GLU A 202 5.66 -12.01 14.79
CA GLU A 202 6.84 -12.19 13.96
C GLU A 202 7.14 -10.94 13.12
N LEU A 203 6.12 -10.29 12.56
CA LEU A 203 6.27 -9.02 11.87
C LEU A 203 6.74 -7.92 12.83
N LEU A 204 6.13 -7.80 14.02
CA LEU A 204 6.54 -6.82 15.02
C LEU A 204 7.98 -7.06 15.48
N ALA A 205 8.39 -8.32 15.65
CA ALA A 205 9.78 -8.67 16.00
C ALA A 205 10.75 -8.25 14.89
N GLU A 206 10.40 -8.43 13.63
CA GLU A 206 11.22 -7.97 12.50
C GLU A 206 11.31 -6.45 12.46
N LEU A 207 10.19 -5.74 12.61
CA LEU A 207 10.17 -4.27 12.64
C LEU A 207 11.03 -3.71 13.80
N ALA A 208 11.05 -4.39 14.95
CA ALA A 208 11.87 -4.01 16.11
C ALA A 208 13.38 -4.13 15.86
N THR A 209 13.83 -4.81 14.80
CA THR A 209 15.25 -4.85 14.41
C THR A 209 15.73 -3.56 13.75
N CYS A 210 14.82 -2.66 13.40
CA CYS A 210 15.12 -1.40 12.74
C CYS A 210 15.32 -0.26 13.74
N ASP A 211 16.06 0.77 13.33
CA ASP A 211 16.26 2.01 14.09
C ASP A 211 15.21 3.09 13.75
N ALA A 212 14.57 2.97 12.59
CA ALA A 212 13.45 3.78 12.16
C ALA A 212 12.65 3.01 11.09
N LEU A 213 11.38 3.35 10.93
CA LEU A 213 10.53 2.82 9.86
C LEU A 213 10.06 3.94 8.94
N ILE A 214 10.05 3.68 7.64
CA ILE A 214 9.25 4.42 6.65
C ILE A 214 8.07 3.53 6.31
N THR A 215 6.84 4.04 6.41
CA THR A 215 5.65 3.29 6.06
C THR A 215 4.80 4.02 5.03
N THR A 216 4.24 3.27 4.09
CA THR A 216 3.27 3.73 3.10
C THR A 216 1.90 3.08 3.29
N VAL A 217 1.78 2.11 4.23
CA VAL A 217 0.52 1.44 4.57
C VAL A 217 -0.36 2.34 5.42
N LEU A 218 -1.68 2.15 5.31
CA LEU A 218 -2.64 2.85 6.16
C LEU A 218 -2.37 2.62 7.64
N ALA A 219 -2.96 3.50 8.47
CA ALA A 219 -2.80 3.50 9.91
C ALA A 219 -3.12 2.15 10.57
N ALA A 220 -2.44 1.87 11.65
CA ALA A 220 -2.62 0.66 12.45
C ALA A 220 -3.81 0.75 13.41
N GLY A 221 -4.11 1.94 13.93
CA GLY A 221 -5.21 2.18 14.86
C GLY A 221 -6.60 2.19 14.21
N GLY A 222 -7.64 2.49 14.98
CA GLY A 222 -9.02 2.62 14.50
C GLY A 222 -9.71 1.28 14.23
N THR A 223 -9.40 0.26 15.03
CA THR A 223 -10.04 -1.07 14.92
C THR A 223 -11.45 -1.12 15.53
N LYS A 224 -11.78 -0.19 16.41
CA LYS A 224 -13.09 -0.08 17.05
C LYS A 224 -13.83 1.17 16.55
N PRO A 225 -15.17 1.14 16.40
CA PRO A 225 -15.94 2.35 16.13
C PRO A 225 -15.73 3.35 17.26
N ALA A 226 -15.46 4.62 16.92
CA ALA A 226 -15.37 5.68 17.91
C ALA A 226 -16.73 5.86 18.60
N SER A 227 -16.77 5.88 19.93
CA SER A 227 -17.95 6.27 20.67
C SER A 227 -18.06 7.81 20.72
N VAL A 228 -19.26 8.35 20.48
CA VAL A 228 -19.49 9.80 20.53
C VAL A 228 -19.63 10.23 21.98
N GLY A 229 -18.51 10.55 22.65
CA GLY A 229 -18.48 11.09 24.01
C GLY A 229 -17.79 12.47 24.05
N ALA A 230 -18.26 13.37 24.91
CA ALA A 230 -17.59 14.63 25.16
C ALA A 230 -16.26 14.34 25.92
N GLY A 231 -15.15 14.33 25.24
CA GLY A 231 -13.83 14.02 25.80
C GLY A 231 -13.00 13.06 24.98
N GLY A 232 -13.58 12.50 23.91
CA GLY A 232 -12.95 11.51 23.05
C GLY A 232 -13.00 10.10 23.66
N ASP A 233 -12.75 9.11 22.82
CA ASP A 233 -12.59 7.71 23.22
C ASP A 233 -11.15 7.30 22.89
N ASP A 234 -10.25 7.47 23.88
CA ASP A 234 -8.82 7.17 23.72
C ASP A 234 -8.59 5.66 23.41
N GLU A 235 -9.56 4.80 23.73
CA GLU A 235 -9.51 3.38 23.43
C GLU A 235 -9.91 3.04 21.97
N ALA A 236 -10.53 3.96 21.26
CA ALA A 236 -10.96 3.74 19.87
C ALA A 236 -9.78 3.71 18.89
N TRP A 237 -8.66 4.34 19.25
CA TRP A 237 -7.46 4.39 18.42
C TRP A 237 -6.26 3.78 19.15
N ASP A 238 -6.19 2.45 19.19
CA ASP A 238 -5.14 1.71 19.87
C ASP A 238 -3.95 1.48 18.93
N VAL A 239 -2.77 1.93 19.32
CA VAL A 239 -1.48 1.77 18.64
C VAL A 239 -0.40 1.24 19.59
N ALA A 240 -0.78 0.63 20.70
CA ALA A 240 0.15 0.20 21.74
C ALA A 240 1.25 -0.72 21.20
N GLU A 241 0.94 -1.63 20.28
CA GLU A 241 1.91 -2.55 19.68
C GLU A 241 2.97 -1.81 18.86
N LEU A 242 2.58 -0.81 18.05
CA LEU A 242 3.54 0.01 17.31
C LEU A 242 4.33 0.95 18.23
N ALA A 243 3.68 1.52 19.25
CA ALA A 243 4.36 2.36 20.23
C ALA A 243 5.41 1.58 21.04
N ALA A 244 5.18 0.29 21.29
CA ALA A 244 6.12 -0.59 21.98
C ALA A 244 7.42 -0.84 21.20
N LEU A 245 7.47 -0.58 19.89
CA LEU A 245 8.70 -0.65 19.10
C LEU A 245 9.71 0.42 19.54
N ASP A 246 9.27 1.53 20.13
CA ASP A 246 10.10 2.65 20.60
C ASP A 246 11.09 3.17 19.54
N ILE A 247 10.64 3.24 18.29
CA ILE A 247 11.39 3.75 17.12
C ILE A 247 10.58 4.80 16.37
N PRO A 248 11.23 5.76 15.68
CA PRO A 248 10.54 6.70 14.83
C PRO A 248 9.82 5.99 13.67
N ILE A 249 8.53 6.25 13.53
CA ILE A 249 7.71 5.78 12.40
C ILE A 249 7.40 6.97 11.50
N ILE A 250 7.85 6.90 10.27
CA ILE A 250 7.84 7.99 9.29
C ILE A 250 6.84 7.64 8.20
N GLN A 251 5.87 8.52 7.95
CA GLN A 251 4.95 8.37 6.83
C GLN A 251 5.58 8.86 5.55
N GLY A 252 5.84 7.96 4.62
CA GLY A 252 6.20 8.26 3.23
C GLY A 252 4.92 8.46 2.41
N LEU A 253 4.81 9.59 1.71
CA LEU A 253 3.60 9.92 0.96
C LEU A 253 3.70 9.38 -0.47
N ALA A 254 2.95 8.30 -0.75
CA ALA A 254 2.76 7.74 -2.08
C ALA A 254 1.41 8.23 -2.62
N LEU A 255 1.44 9.31 -3.43
CA LEU A 255 0.24 10.04 -3.82
C LEU A 255 -0.62 9.28 -4.84
N THR A 256 -1.91 9.56 -4.81
CA THR A 256 -2.89 8.98 -5.75
C THR A 256 -3.02 9.77 -7.05
N ASN A 257 -2.45 10.97 -7.12
CA ASN A 257 -2.38 11.83 -8.30
C ASN A 257 -1.08 11.56 -9.06
N SER A 258 -1.06 11.97 -10.34
CA SER A 258 0.17 12.03 -11.13
C SER A 258 1.10 13.14 -10.60
N ARG A 259 2.38 13.06 -10.96
CA ARG A 259 3.34 14.10 -10.60
C ARG A 259 2.97 15.44 -11.21
N ALA A 260 2.53 15.45 -12.47
CA ALA A 260 2.15 16.67 -13.18
C ALA A 260 0.96 17.36 -12.50
N GLU A 261 -0.10 16.61 -12.17
CA GLU A 261 -1.26 17.16 -11.45
C GLU A 261 -0.87 17.75 -10.09
N TRP A 262 0.05 17.10 -9.38
CA TRP A 262 0.54 17.60 -8.09
C TRP A 262 1.38 18.87 -8.23
N GLU A 263 2.22 19.00 -9.29
CA GLU A 263 3.04 20.18 -9.54
C GLU A 263 2.22 21.39 -10.01
N GLU A 264 1.14 21.16 -10.76
CA GLU A 264 0.26 22.21 -11.25
C GLU A 264 -0.72 22.74 -10.19
N SER A 265 -0.92 22.01 -9.09
CA SER A 265 -1.87 22.36 -8.05
C SER A 265 -1.29 23.27 -7.00
N ASP A 266 -1.84 24.49 -6.86
CA ASP A 266 -1.54 25.40 -5.76
C ASP A 266 -2.22 25.00 -4.43
N GLU A 267 -3.14 24.02 -4.46
CA GLU A 267 -3.87 23.52 -3.28
C GLU A 267 -3.08 22.47 -2.49
N GLY A 268 -1.95 21.98 -3.05
CA GLY A 268 -1.12 20.93 -2.43
C GLY A 268 -1.67 19.52 -2.66
N LEU A 269 -1.93 18.78 -1.57
CA LEU A 269 -2.43 17.39 -1.69
C LEU A 269 -3.93 17.35 -1.95
N SER A 270 -4.38 16.35 -2.70
CA SER A 270 -5.81 16.08 -2.87
C SER A 270 -6.48 15.78 -1.51
N PRO A 271 -7.79 16.06 -1.33
CA PRO A 271 -8.51 15.72 -0.10
C PRO A 271 -8.41 14.24 0.28
N ARG A 272 -8.34 13.35 -0.71
CA ARG A 272 -8.13 11.91 -0.51
C ARG A 272 -6.76 11.64 0.10
N ASP A 273 -5.70 12.23 -0.48
CA ASP A 273 -4.33 12.02 0.01
C ASP A 273 -4.13 12.67 1.39
N VAL A 274 -4.74 13.85 1.64
CA VAL A 274 -4.73 14.47 2.98
C VAL A 274 -5.37 13.53 4.01
N ALA A 275 -6.53 12.96 3.72
CA ALA A 275 -7.20 12.05 4.65
C ALA A 275 -6.39 10.78 4.90
N SER A 276 -5.94 10.11 3.83
CA SER A 276 -5.31 8.77 3.92
C SER A 276 -3.81 8.80 4.23
N GLN A 277 -3.09 9.84 3.80
CA GLN A 277 -1.62 9.91 3.91
C GLN A 277 -1.14 10.84 5.03
N ILE A 278 -1.99 11.73 5.55
CA ILE A 278 -1.65 12.68 6.61
C ILE A 278 -2.53 12.46 7.83
N ALA A 279 -3.84 12.79 7.76
CA ALA A 279 -4.70 12.85 8.93
C ALA A 279 -4.79 11.51 9.67
N VAL A 280 -5.08 10.43 8.96
CA VAL A 280 -5.17 9.09 9.55
C VAL A 280 -3.82 8.60 10.10
N PRO A 281 -2.68 8.72 9.39
CA PRO A 281 -1.37 8.40 9.95
C PRO A 281 -0.93 9.25 11.16
N GLU A 282 -1.36 10.51 11.26
CA GLU A 282 -1.06 11.33 12.45
C GLU A 282 -1.69 10.77 13.72
N PHE A 283 -2.86 10.12 13.63
CA PHE A 283 -3.47 9.44 14.78
C PHE A 283 -2.63 8.25 15.28
N ASP A 284 -1.81 7.63 14.41
CA ASP A 284 -0.83 6.62 14.82
C ASP A 284 0.46 7.23 15.44
N GLY A 285 0.57 8.54 15.53
CA GLY A 285 1.79 9.23 15.97
C GLY A 285 2.92 9.20 14.96
N ARG A 286 2.63 8.98 13.66
CA ARG A 286 3.64 8.95 12.61
C ARG A 286 4.15 10.34 12.27
N LEU A 287 5.43 10.43 11.93
CA LEU A 287 6.05 11.65 11.45
C LEU A 287 5.71 11.85 9.97
N ILE A 288 4.88 12.84 9.67
CA ILE A 288 4.50 13.14 8.29
C ILE A 288 5.66 13.81 7.56
N THR A 289 5.91 13.38 6.32
CA THR A 289 7.03 13.88 5.53
C THR A 289 6.61 14.39 4.14
N VAL A 290 7.31 13.99 3.09
CA VAL A 290 7.15 14.54 1.74
C VAL A 290 6.57 13.50 0.78
N PRO A 291 5.83 13.92 -0.24
CA PRO A 291 5.53 13.08 -1.39
C PRO A 291 6.82 12.56 -2.03
N PHE A 292 6.88 11.29 -2.36
CA PHE A 292 8.06 10.70 -2.99
C PHE A 292 7.73 9.74 -4.15
N SER A 293 6.45 9.36 -4.28
CA SER A 293 5.94 8.51 -5.35
C SER A 293 4.56 8.97 -5.79
N PHE A 294 4.26 8.80 -7.07
CA PHE A 294 3.06 9.28 -7.74
C PHE A 294 2.43 8.16 -8.56
N LYS A 295 1.11 8.19 -8.75
CA LYS A 295 0.42 7.27 -9.66
C LYS A 295 0.53 7.76 -11.08
N GLU A 296 1.12 6.95 -11.94
CA GLU A 296 1.27 7.21 -13.37
C GLU A 296 0.73 6.04 -14.19
N TYR A 297 0.29 6.32 -15.40
CA TYR A 297 -0.09 5.27 -16.34
C TYR A 297 1.16 4.72 -17.03
N ASN A 298 1.29 3.39 -17.05
CA ASN A 298 2.32 2.73 -17.85
C ASN A 298 1.94 2.73 -19.35
N ALA A 299 2.79 2.15 -20.21
CA ALA A 299 2.58 2.10 -21.65
C ALA A 299 1.29 1.36 -22.07
N GLU A 300 0.82 0.46 -21.21
CA GLU A 300 -0.40 -0.35 -21.41
C GLU A 300 -1.64 0.27 -20.73
N GLY A 301 -1.51 1.48 -20.17
CA GLY A 301 -2.61 2.20 -19.54
C GLY A 301 -2.99 1.72 -18.15
N LEU A 302 -2.12 0.95 -17.48
CA LEU A 302 -2.30 0.54 -16.09
C LEU A 302 -1.59 1.51 -15.14
N ILE A 303 -2.15 1.67 -13.95
CA ILE A 303 -1.63 2.55 -12.92
C ILE A 303 -0.48 1.89 -12.16
N THR A 304 0.68 2.55 -12.13
CA THR A 304 1.85 2.15 -11.35
C THR A 304 2.32 3.28 -10.45
N TYR A 305 3.05 2.95 -9.38
CA TYR A 305 3.70 3.94 -8.54
C TYR A 305 5.10 4.25 -9.08
N VAL A 306 5.29 5.50 -9.52
CA VAL A 306 6.56 5.98 -10.07
C VAL A 306 7.27 6.85 -9.03
N PRO A 307 8.51 6.52 -8.64
CA PRO A 307 9.27 7.29 -7.68
C PRO A 307 9.79 8.60 -8.27
N ASP A 308 9.91 9.62 -7.42
CA ASP A 308 10.70 10.82 -7.71
C ASP A 308 12.06 10.71 -7.03
N PRO A 309 13.18 10.69 -7.77
CA PRO A 309 14.51 10.46 -7.20
C PRO A 309 14.94 11.53 -6.18
N GLU A 310 14.65 12.82 -6.43
CA GLU A 310 14.98 13.89 -5.47
C GLU A 310 14.23 13.71 -4.16
N ARG A 311 12.94 13.38 -4.26
CA ARG A 311 12.08 13.22 -3.10
C ARG A 311 12.35 11.92 -2.34
N CYS A 312 12.71 10.85 -3.03
CA CYS A 312 13.24 9.63 -2.41
C CYS A 312 14.51 9.95 -1.60
N ALA A 313 15.45 10.72 -2.17
CA ALA A 313 16.67 11.14 -1.49
C ALA A 313 16.37 12.02 -0.27
N ARG A 314 15.34 12.88 -0.32
CA ARG A 314 14.89 13.71 0.79
C ARG A 314 14.27 12.87 1.91
N LEU A 315 13.33 11.98 1.59
CA LEU A 315 12.71 11.06 2.55
C LEU A 315 13.75 10.16 3.23
N ALA A 316 14.64 9.56 2.42
CA ALA A 316 15.75 8.74 2.92
C ALA A 316 16.67 9.53 3.86
N GLY A 317 16.94 10.81 3.54
CA GLY A 317 17.72 11.70 4.39
C GLY A 317 17.07 12.01 5.74
N ILE A 318 15.75 12.15 5.79
CA ILE A 318 14.97 12.34 7.02
C ILE A 318 15.06 11.05 7.86
N ALA A 319 14.74 9.91 7.29
CA ALA A 319 14.74 8.62 7.99
C ALA A 319 16.13 8.24 8.51
N TYR A 320 17.17 8.38 7.69
CA TYR A 320 18.55 8.15 8.08
C TYR A 320 18.96 8.97 9.30
N ARG A 321 18.58 10.27 9.35
CA ARG A 321 18.96 11.14 10.48
C ARG A 321 18.26 10.73 11.76
N HIS A 322 17.00 10.29 11.71
CA HIS A 322 16.29 9.75 12.85
C HIS A 322 16.93 8.42 13.33
N ALA A 323 17.16 7.48 12.43
CA ALA A 323 17.79 6.20 12.73
C ALA A 323 19.19 6.38 13.33
N ARG A 324 20.01 7.25 12.76
CA ARG A 324 21.37 7.54 13.22
C ARG A 324 21.43 8.07 14.65
N LEU A 325 20.39 8.75 15.15
CA LEU A 325 20.39 9.27 16.53
C LEU A 325 20.56 8.18 17.59
N ARG A 326 20.17 6.93 17.29
CA ARG A 326 20.37 5.78 18.19
C ARG A 326 21.85 5.34 18.27
N HIS A 327 22.63 5.60 17.22
CA HIS A 327 24.03 5.23 17.10
C HIS A 327 24.99 6.34 17.58
N ILE A 328 24.48 7.52 17.96
CA ILE A 328 25.29 8.62 18.47
C ILE A 328 25.23 8.62 19.99
N PRO A 329 26.39 8.53 20.69
CA PRO A 329 26.44 8.68 22.14
C PRO A 329 25.81 10.01 22.59
N ASN A 330 25.11 10.03 23.72
CA ASN A 330 24.39 11.21 24.17
C ASN A 330 25.31 12.44 24.35
N GLY A 331 26.55 12.25 24.75
CA GLY A 331 27.53 13.34 24.89
C GLY A 331 27.99 13.96 23.58
N GLU A 332 27.77 13.29 22.47
CA GLU A 332 28.11 13.76 21.10
C GLU A 332 26.92 14.37 20.35
N LYS A 333 25.71 14.22 20.89
CA LYS A 333 24.50 14.80 20.31
C LYS A 333 24.51 16.31 20.41
N LYS A 334 24.30 16.99 19.28
CA LYS A 334 24.18 18.45 19.22
C LYS A 334 22.72 18.84 19.34
N LEU A 335 22.36 19.48 20.45
CA LEU A 335 21.00 19.91 20.75
C LEU A 335 20.90 21.44 20.60
N VAL A 336 19.78 21.91 20.08
CA VAL A 336 19.44 23.34 20.03
C VAL A 336 18.14 23.53 20.79
N LEU A 337 18.20 24.29 21.88
CA LEU A 337 17.03 24.69 22.64
C LEU A 337 16.62 26.09 22.20
N MET A 338 15.50 26.19 21.51
CA MET A 338 15.00 27.44 20.95
C MET A 338 13.89 28.02 21.82
N PHE A 339 14.05 29.27 22.28
CA PHE A 339 13.02 30.01 22.97
C PHE A 339 12.35 30.98 22.03
N SER A 340 11.03 30.92 21.93
CA SER A 340 10.25 31.90 21.22
C SER A 340 9.93 33.11 22.11
N ALA A 341 10.02 34.32 21.55
CA ALA A 341 9.51 35.54 22.19
C ALA A 341 8.06 35.79 21.71
N TYR A 342 7.10 35.80 22.61
CA TYR A 342 5.67 35.96 22.29
C TYR A 342 5.14 37.28 22.83
N PRO A 343 4.36 38.06 22.09
CA PRO A 343 4.51 38.56 20.72
C PRO A 343 5.13 39.92 20.76
N THR A 344 6.09 40.43 20.75
CA THR A 344 6.61 41.81 20.61
C THR A 344 7.44 42.41 21.77
N LYS A 345 7.60 41.68 22.89
CA LYS A 345 8.44 42.19 23.99
C LYS A 345 9.51 41.16 24.38
N HIS A 346 10.77 41.55 24.35
CA HIS A 346 11.89 40.68 24.81
C HIS A 346 11.72 40.21 26.26
N ALA A 347 10.96 40.89 27.10
CA ALA A 347 10.64 40.48 28.46
C ALA A 347 9.74 39.22 28.56
N ARG A 348 9.24 38.70 27.41
CA ARG A 348 8.39 37.50 27.34
C ARG A 348 9.07 36.33 26.61
N ILE A 349 10.39 36.28 26.57
CA ILE A 349 11.13 35.16 26.01
C ILE A 349 10.76 33.89 26.77
N GLY A 350 10.35 32.85 26.01
CA GLY A 350 9.99 31.55 26.55
C GLY A 350 8.72 31.57 27.43
N ASN A 351 7.87 32.60 27.34
CA ASN A 351 6.66 32.68 28.15
C ASN A 351 5.66 31.60 27.75
N ALA A 352 5.33 30.70 28.67
CA ALA A 352 4.28 29.71 28.53
C ALA A 352 3.46 29.66 29.82
N VAL A 353 2.13 29.60 29.69
CA VAL A 353 1.23 29.61 30.85
C VAL A 353 1.49 28.38 31.71
N GLY A 354 1.77 28.59 33.00
CA GLY A 354 2.00 27.51 33.98
C GLY A 354 3.39 26.86 33.91
N LEU A 355 4.31 27.32 33.05
CA LEU A 355 5.65 26.79 32.91
C LEU A 355 6.73 27.77 33.44
N ASP A 356 7.56 27.33 34.39
CA ASP A 356 8.82 28.01 34.71
C ASP A 356 9.86 27.66 33.63
N THR A 357 9.87 28.43 32.56
CA THR A 357 10.73 28.19 31.39
C THR A 357 12.22 28.28 31.71
N PRO A 358 12.73 29.26 32.50
CA PRO A 358 14.15 29.27 32.88
C PRO A 358 14.56 28.03 33.68
N LEU A 359 13.78 27.62 34.64
CA LEU A 359 14.10 26.42 35.46
C LEU A 359 14.00 25.15 34.61
N SER A 360 13.00 25.06 33.71
CA SER A 360 12.85 23.94 32.78
C SER A 360 14.06 23.83 31.86
N ALA A 361 14.54 24.96 31.30
CA ALA A 361 15.73 24.99 30.47
C ALA A 361 16.98 24.49 31.24
N LEU A 362 17.18 24.97 32.47
CA LEU A 362 18.28 24.50 33.31
C LEU A 362 18.22 22.99 33.62
N ARG A 363 17.02 22.45 33.77
CA ARG A 363 16.83 20.99 33.98
C ARG A 363 17.13 20.18 32.73
N VAL A 364 16.78 20.69 31.54
CA VAL A 364 17.09 20.02 30.28
C VAL A 364 18.59 20.06 29.95
N LEU A 365 19.30 21.13 30.36
CA LEU A 365 20.75 21.28 30.16
C LEU A 365 21.63 20.51 31.14
N ARG A 366 21.09 19.98 32.24
CA ARG A 366 21.75 19.12 33.22
C ARG A 366 21.62 17.66 32.91
#